data_d9bf389cebf38e4a71071cc5b37b7ef0
#
_entry.id   d9bf389cebf38e4a71071cc5b37b7ef0
#
_cell.length_a   1.000
_cell.length_b   1.000
_cell.length_c   1.000
_cell.angle_alpha   90.00
_cell.angle_beta   90.00
_cell.angle_gamma   90.00
#
_symmetry.space_group_name_H-M   'P 1'
#
loop_
_entity.id
_entity.type
_entity.pdbx_description
1 polymer ?
#
loop_
_entity_poly.entity_id
_entity_poly.type
_entity_poly.pdbx_seq_one_letter_code
_entity_poly.pdbx_strand_id
1 'polypeptide(L)'
;LLSVPLLAMTFLADDVYSALLFNIIPAIVSMCYLGPCLAMTHGLVGLKMRAVASSIVLLVINVIGLGIGPWAIGALSDALLNDYGVDSLRYALLSILPVVGVWCAMHFFLAAKSLREGLAKAPN
;
A
#
# COMPACT_ATOMS: atom_id res chain seq x y z
N LEU A 1 6.01 5.63 5.55
CA LEU A 1 5.58 6.83 6.28
C LEU A 1 5.94 8.14 5.58
N LEU A 2 7.13 8.25 4.99
CA LEU A 2 7.57 9.48 4.31
C LEU A 2 6.69 9.85 3.09
N SER A 3 6.07 8.88 2.44
CA SER A 3 5.15 9.11 1.31
C SER A 3 3.79 9.66 1.73
N VAL A 4 3.38 9.50 2.99
CA VAL A 4 2.05 9.96 3.47
C VAL A 4 1.88 11.48 3.34
N PRO A 5 2.80 12.34 3.83
CA PRO A 5 2.65 13.78 3.67
C PRO A 5 2.69 14.23 2.20
N LEU A 6 3.51 13.59 1.36
CA LEU A 6 3.57 13.92 -0.07
C LEU A 6 2.27 13.54 -0.80
N LEU A 7 1.69 12.37 -0.47
CA LEU A 7 0.36 11.99 -0.99
C LEU A 7 -0.73 12.94 -0.50
N ALA A 8 -0.68 13.38 0.75
CA ALA A 8 -1.62 14.39 1.25
C ALA A 8 -1.50 15.70 0.47
N MET A 9 -0.28 16.16 0.17
CA MET A 9 -0.05 17.35 -0.67
C MET A 9 -0.58 17.15 -2.10
N THR A 10 -0.45 15.93 -2.67
CA THR A 10 -1.06 15.60 -3.97
C THR A 10 -2.56 15.84 -3.97
N PHE A 11 -3.26 15.39 -2.92
CA PHE A 11 -4.72 15.54 -2.83
C PHE A 11 -5.16 16.95 -2.41
N LEU A 12 -4.29 17.74 -1.79
CA LEU A 12 -4.56 19.13 -1.38
C LEU A 12 -4.16 20.15 -2.45
N ALA A 13 -3.48 19.75 -3.50
CA ALA A 13 -3.07 20.64 -4.57
C ALA A 13 -4.28 21.19 -5.34
N ASP A 14 -4.25 22.48 -5.65
CA ASP A 14 -5.33 23.18 -6.37
C ASP A 14 -5.21 23.05 -7.89
N ASP A 15 -4.01 22.70 -8.39
CA ASP A 15 -3.75 22.54 -9.80
C ASP A 15 -3.14 21.16 -10.13
N VAL A 16 -3.38 20.70 -11.37
CA VAL A 16 -2.98 19.38 -11.86
C VAL A 16 -1.45 19.21 -11.88
N TYR A 17 -0.70 20.27 -12.23
CA TYR A 17 0.76 20.19 -12.31
C TYR A 17 1.39 19.97 -10.95
N SER A 18 0.97 20.73 -9.95
CA SER A 18 1.42 20.57 -8.56
C SER A 18 1.05 19.18 -8.02
N ALA A 19 -0.20 18.73 -8.27
CA ALA A 19 -0.63 17.38 -7.89
C ALA A 19 0.26 16.29 -8.50
N LEU A 20 0.56 16.36 -9.79
CA LEU A 20 1.44 15.40 -10.46
C LEU A 20 2.87 15.43 -9.93
N LEU A 21 3.43 16.62 -9.68
CA LEU A 21 4.78 16.77 -9.13
C LEU A 21 4.89 16.13 -7.73
N PHE A 22 3.92 16.41 -6.85
CA PHE A 22 3.90 15.79 -5.51
C PHE A 22 3.68 14.28 -5.57
N ASN A 23 3.02 13.75 -6.60
CA ASN A 23 2.75 12.33 -6.76
C ASN A 23 3.96 11.52 -7.27
N ILE A 24 4.94 12.13 -7.95
CA ILE A 24 6.08 11.40 -8.54
C ILE A 24 6.82 10.56 -7.49
N ILE A 25 7.22 11.17 -6.38
CA ILE A 25 8.01 10.49 -5.34
C ILE A 25 7.18 9.38 -4.68
N PRO A 26 5.94 9.60 -4.22
CA PRO A 26 5.09 8.53 -3.68
C PRO A 26 4.87 7.38 -4.67
N ALA A 27 4.67 7.66 -5.97
CA ALA A 27 4.48 6.64 -6.99
C ALA A 27 5.71 5.73 -7.13
N ILE A 28 6.91 6.31 -7.19
CA ILE A 28 8.17 5.54 -7.24
C ILE A 28 8.35 4.71 -5.97
N VAL A 29 8.20 5.32 -4.79
CA VAL A 29 8.36 4.64 -3.50
C VAL A 29 7.34 3.52 -3.34
N SER A 30 6.10 3.70 -3.80
CA SER A 30 5.07 2.66 -3.73
C SER A 30 5.37 1.45 -4.61
N MET A 31 6.13 1.57 -5.68
CA MET A 31 6.56 0.43 -6.50
C MET A 31 7.77 -0.32 -5.90
N CYS A 32 8.60 0.38 -5.13
CA CYS A 32 9.82 -0.20 -4.55
C CYS A 32 9.56 -1.30 -3.50
N TYR A 33 8.36 -1.41 -2.93
CA TYR A 33 8.09 -2.43 -1.91
C TYR A 33 7.95 -3.85 -2.48
N LEU A 34 7.53 -3.99 -3.74
CA LEU A 34 7.19 -5.29 -4.33
C LEU A 34 8.42 -6.20 -4.47
N GLY A 35 9.56 -5.65 -4.88
CA GLY A 35 10.80 -6.41 -5.03
C GLY A 35 11.25 -7.05 -3.70
N PRO A 36 11.47 -6.29 -2.63
CA PRO A 36 11.80 -6.85 -1.32
C PRO A 36 10.75 -7.84 -0.79
N CYS A 37 9.46 -7.57 -1.00
CA CYS A 37 8.38 -8.45 -0.57
C CYS A 37 8.49 -9.84 -1.23
N LEU A 38 8.67 -9.89 -2.55
CA LEU A 38 8.87 -11.14 -3.29
C LEU A 38 10.20 -11.81 -2.93
N ALA A 39 11.28 -11.06 -2.75
CA ALA A 39 12.58 -11.59 -2.34
C ALA A 39 12.49 -12.27 -0.97
N MET A 40 11.85 -11.66 0.01
CA MET A 40 11.59 -12.26 1.32
C MET A 40 10.73 -13.52 1.22
N THR A 41 9.67 -13.48 0.44
CA THR A 41 8.81 -14.64 0.18
C THR A 41 9.61 -15.81 -0.41
N HIS A 42 10.46 -15.54 -1.39
CA HIS A 42 11.31 -16.56 -2.01
C HIS A 42 12.37 -17.11 -1.06
N GLY A 43 12.86 -16.32 -0.12
CA GLY A 43 13.80 -16.75 0.91
C GLY A 43 13.19 -17.67 1.97
N LEU A 44 11.87 -17.63 2.15
CA LEU A 44 11.16 -18.43 3.15
C LEU A 44 10.64 -19.77 2.62
N VAL A 45 10.67 -19.98 1.30
CA VAL A 45 10.14 -21.19 0.66
C VAL A 45 11.20 -21.90 -0.19
N GLY A 46 11.11 -23.22 -0.31
CA GLY A 46 11.98 -24.01 -1.18
C GLY A 46 11.79 -23.65 -2.67
N LEU A 47 12.81 -23.95 -3.48
CA LEU A 47 12.86 -23.58 -4.90
C LEU A 47 11.60 -23.96 -5.69
N LYS A 48 11.06 -25.16 -5.45
CA LYS A 48 9.86 -25.67 -6.15
C LYS A 48 8.57 -24.90 -5.79
N MET A 49 8.54 -24.20 -4.65
CA MET A 49 7.36 -23.50 -4.14
C MET A 49 7.37 -22.00 -4.45
N ARG A 50 8.45 -21.44 -4.98
CA ARG A 50 8.59 -19.99 -5.21
C ARG A 50 7.53 -19.42 -6.13
N ALA A 51 7.22 -20.12 -7.23
CA ALA A 51 6.18 -19.68 -8.17
C ALA A 51 4.80 -19.64 -7.52
N VAL A 52 4.45 -20.68 -6.76
CA VAL A 52 3.17 -20.75 -6.04
C VAL A 52 3.08 -19.67 -4.96
N ALA A 53 4.14 -19.49 -4.18
CA ALA A 53 4.18 -18.46 -3.15
C ALA A 53 4.03 -17.05 -3.74
N SER A 54 4.71 -16.75 -4.86
CA SER A 54 4.56 -15.48 -5.56
C SER A 54 3.14 -15.27 -6.07
N SER A 55 2.54 -16.31 -6.65
CA SER A 55 1.15 -16.24 -7.16
C SER A 55 0.15 -15.93 -6.04
N ILE A 56 0.32 -16.55 -4.88
CA ILE A 56 -0.53 -16.28 -3.71
C ILE A 56 -0.35 -14.83 -3.23
N VAL A 57 0.89 -14.36 -3.09
CA VAL A 57 1.16 -12.97 -2.69
C VAL A 57 0.54 -11.98 -3.66
N LEU A 58 0.74 -12.18 -4.98
CA LEU A 58 0.18 -11.31 -6.00
C LEU A 58 -1.35 -11.38 -6.04
N LEU A 59 -1.95 -12.55 -5.84
CA LEU A 59 -3.40 -12.69 -5.74
C LEU A 59 -3.96 -11.87 -4.57
N VAL A 60 -3.37 -11.98 -3.39
CA VAL A 60 -3.78 -11.21 -2.20
C VAL A 60 -3.65 -9.70 -2.46
N ILE A 61 -2.52 -9.25 -3.00
CA ILE A 61 -2.30 -7.84 -3.33
C ILE A 61 -3.37 -7.33 -4.32
N ASN A 62 -3.67 -8.10 -5.37
CA ASN A 62 -4.65 -7.69 -6.37
C ASN A 62 -6.09 -7.71 -5.84
N VAL A 63 -6.50 -8.77 -5.14
CA VAL A 63 -7.86 -8.88 -4.60
C VAL A 63 -8.13 -7.79 -3.56
N ILE A 64 -7.21 -7.61 -2.62
CA ILE A 64 -7.38 -6.61 -1.56
C ILE A 64 -7.11 -5.19 -2.10
N GLY A 65 -6.01 -5.00 -2.82
CA GLY A 65 -5.59 -3.67 -3.28
C GLY A 65 -6.47 -3.12 -4.38
N LEU A 66 -6.74 -3.89 -5.43
CA LEU A 66 -7.52 -3.43 -6.59
C LEU A 66 -9.01 -3.76 -6.49
N GLY A 67 -9.40 -4.73 -5.67
CA GLY A 67 -10.79 -5.08 -5.44
C GLY A 67 -11.41 -4.31 -4.28
N ILE A 68 -11.01 -4.63 -3.06
CA ILE A 68 -11.61 -4.09 -1.83
C ILE A 68 -11.24 -2.61 -1.64
N GLY A 69 -10.00 -2.21 -2.00
CA GLY A 69 -9.50 -0.86 -1.80
C GLY A 69 -10.39 0.22 -2.43
N PRO A 70 -10.58 0.23 -3.75
CA PRO A 70 -11.42 1.21 -4.43
C PRO A 70 -12.89 1.18 -3.96
N TRP A 71 -13.42 -0.01 -3.68
CA TRP A 71 -14.77 -0.15 -3.14
C TRP A 71 -14.92 0.55 -1.77
N ALA A 72 -13.99 0.32 -0.85
CA ALA A 72 -14.03 0.93 0.47
C ALA A 72 -13.89 2.46 0.41
N ILE A 73 -13.01 2.96 -0.48
CA ILE A 73 -12.84 4.41 -0.70
C ILE A 73 -14.10 5.01 -1.31
N GLY A 74 -14.72 4.33 -2.27
CA GLY A 74 -15.99 4.77 -2.86
C GLY A 74 -17.11 4.83 -1.83
N ALA A 75 -17.29 3.80 -1.02
CA ALA A 75 -18.29 3.78 0.04
C ALA A 75 -18.08 4.90 1.07
N LEU A 76 -16.81 5.18 1.42
CA LEU A 76 -16.48 6.30 2.32
C LEU A 76 -16.76 7.66 1.66
N SER A 77 -16.44 7.81 0.38
CA SER A 77 -16.75 9.01 -0.39
C SER A 77 -18.26 9.28 -0.45
N ASP A 78 -19.06 8.23 -0.68
CA ASP A 78 -20.52 8.34 -0.71
C ASP A 78 -21.08 8.75 0.67
N ALA A 79 -20.53 8.23 1.75
CA ALA A 79 -20.91 8.62 3.11
C ALA A 79 -20.58 10.09 3.42
N LEU A 80 -19.51 10.63 2.83
CA LEU A 80 -19.06 12.02 3.00
C LEU A 80 -19.72 13.01 2.01
N LEU A 81 -20.51 12.51 1.05
CA LEU A 81 -21.07 13.31 -0.03
C LEU A 81 -21.97 14.45 0.47
N ASN A 82 -22.74 14.21 1.54
CA ASN A 82 -23.63 15.22 2.11
C ASN A 82 -22.87 16.39 2.76
N ASP A 83 -21.69 16.13 3.32
CA ASP A 83 -20.90 17.12 4.05
C ASP A 83 -19.92 17.88 3.15
N TYR A 84 -19.35 17.20 2.15
CA TYR A 84 -18.24 17.72 1.33
C TYR A 84 -18.57 17.82 -0.17
N GLY A 85 -19.74 17.36 -0.61
CA GLY A 85 -20.17 17.45 -2.01
C GLY A 85 -19.15 16.86 -2.99
N VAL A 86 -18.73 17.66 -3.97
CA VAL A 86 -17.78 17.23 -5.02
C VAL A 86 -16.39 16.87 -4.51
N ASP A 87 -16.01 17.34 -3.32
CA ASP A 87 -14.73 17.06 -2.68
C ASP A 87 -14.75 15.79 -1.79
N SER A 88 -15.88 15.08 -1.69
CA SER A 88 -16.05 13.91 -0.82
C SER A 88 -14.98 12.84 -1.05
N LEU A 89 -14.64 12.55 -2.30
CA LEU A 89 -13.57 11.60 -2.65
C LEU A 89 -12.19 12.05 -2.15
N ARG A 90 -11.90 13.34 -2.26
CA ARG A 90 -10.66 13.95 -1.78
C ARG A 90 -10.51 13.75 -0.27
N TYR A 91 -11.56 14.04 0.49
CA TYR A 91 -11.56 13.87 1.94
C TYR A 91 -11.58 12.40 2.38
N ALA A 92 -12.25 11.52 1.63
CA ALA A 92 -12.18 10.08 1.85
C ALA A 92 -10.75 9.55 1.72
N LEU A 93 -10.03 9.93 0.67
CA LEU A 93 -8.63 9.57 0.45
C LEU A 93 -7.71 10.13 1.55
N LEU A 94 -7.88 11.41 1.91
CA LEU A 94 -7.09 12.05 2.97
C LEU A 94 -7.29 11.41 4.34
N SER A 95 -8.49 10.95 4.67
CA SER A 95 -8.79 10.30 5.95
C SER A 95 -8.23 8.88 6.06
N ILE A 96 -8.24 8.12 4.96
CA ILE A 96 -7.71 6.74 4.91
C ILE A 96 -6.18 6.71 4.89
N LEU A 97 -5.54 7.69 4.27
CA LEU A 97 -4.11 7.73 4.02
C LEU A 97 -3.24 7.54 5.29
N PRO A 98 -3.45 8.29 6.40
CA PRO A 98 -2.66 8.11 7.61
C PRO A 98 -2.91 6.75 8.28
N VAL A 99 -4.14 6.25 8.24
CA VAL A 99 -4.51 4.95 8.83
C VAL A 99 -3.77 3.83 8.12
N VAL A 100 -3.83 3.80 6.79
CA VAL A 100 -3.12 2.79 5.97
C VAL A 100 -1.61 2.94 6.11
N GLY A 101 -1.08 4.17 6.14
CA GLY A 101 0.35 4.43 6.30
C GLY A 101 0.91 3.89 7.61
N VAL A 102 0.22 4.13 8.72
CA VAL A 102 0.61 3.61 10.05
C VAL A 102 0.47 2.08 10.08
N TRP A 103 -0.64 1.54 9.57
CA TRP A 103 -0.88 0.11 9.49
C TRP A 103 0.21 -0.63 8.72
N CYS A 104 0.56 -0.16 7.52
CA CYS A 104 1.64 -0.71 6.72
C CYS A 104 2.99 -0.64 7.46
N ALA A 105 3.34 0.50 8.05
CA ALA A 105 4.59 0.67 8.77
C ALA A 105 4.70 -0.31 9.95
N MET A 106 3.62 -0.51 10.71
CA MET A 106 3.56 -1.47 11.80
C MET A 106 3.80 -2.90 11.30
N HIS A 107 3.14 -3.32 10.22
CA HIS A 107 3.30 -4.67 9.66
C HIS A 107 4.71 -4.92 9.12
N PHE A 108 5.30 -3.95 8.42
CA PHE A 108 6.69 -4.08 7.98
C PHE A 108 7.67 -4.15 9.15
N PHE A 109 7.44 -3.40 10.21
CA PHE A 109 8.27 -3.45 11.41
C PHE A 109 8.18 -4.83 12.11
N LEU A 110 6.98 -5.38 12.25
CA LEU A 110 6.75 -6.71 12.81
C LEU A 110 7.39 -7.80 11.93
N ALA A 111 7.22 -7.71 10.61
CA ALA A 111 7.82 -8.63 9.66
C ALA A 111 9.35 -8.61 9.73
N ALA A 112 9.96 -7.41 9.83
CA ALA A 112 11.42 -7.28 9.96
C ALA A 112 11.95 -7.93 11.24
N LYS A 113 11.19 -7.88 12.34
CA LYS A 113 11.57 -8.51 13.61
C LYS A 113 11.57 -10.04 13.52
N SER A 114 10.58 -10.64 12.85
CA SER A 114 10.45 -12.11 12.73
C SER A 114 11.20 -12.71 11.52
N LEU A 115 11.65 -11.88 10.57
CA LEU A 115 12.27 -12.35 9.33
C LEU A 115 13.54 -13.17 9.56
N ARG A 116 14.39 -12.75 10.50
CA ARG A 116 15.64 -13.45 10.83
C ARG A 116 15.39 -14.88 11.30
N GLU A 117 14.40 -15.07 12.16
CA GLU A 117 13.99 -16.38 12.67
C GLU A 117 13.39 -17.26 11.57
N GLY A 118 12.55 -16.65 10.71
CA GLY A 118 11.95 -17.31 9.57
C GLY A 118 12.99 -17.81 8.55
N LEU A 119 13.96 -16.98 8.20
CA LEU A 119 15.04 -17.34 7.27
C LEU A 119 15.97 -18.43 7.83
N ALA A 120 16.21 -18.45 9.14
CA ALA A 120 17.02 -19.49 9.77
C ALA A 120 16.35 -20.87 9.73
N LYS A 121 15.02 -20.93 9.60
CA LYS A 121 14.22 -22.16 9.52
C LYS A 121 13.79 -22.53 8.09
N ALA A 122 14.14 -21.70 7.10
CA ALA A 122 13.73 -21.89 5.73
C ALA A 122 14.40 -23.15 5.11
N PRO A 123 13.66 -23.93 4.29
CA PRO A 123 14.22 -25.07 3.58
C PRO A 123 15.23 -24.62 2.51
N ASN A 124 16.34 -25.34 2.40
CA ASN A 124 17.33 -25.17 1.33
C ASN A 124 16.78 -25.55 -0.04
#